data_9e06ccdbf2010eb9537192d45a4bb0a7
#
_entry.id   9e06ccdbf2010eb9537192d45a4bb0a7
#
_cell.length_a   1.000
_cell.length_b   1.000
_cell.length_c   1.000
_cell.angle_alpha   90.00
_cell.angle_beta   90.00
_cell.angle_gamma   90.00
#
_symmetry.space_group_name_H-M   'P 1'
#
loop_
_entity.id
_entity.type
_entity.pdbx_description
1 polymer ?
#
loop_
_entity_poly.entity_id
_entity_poly.type
_entity_poly.pdbx_seq_one_letter_code
_entity_poly.pdbx_strand_id
1 'polypeptide(L)'
;MQKAIKDGLYLILYMVRINVITIPPLRDKSWRYNVEITESDGSGSKTIHLVTMDRDYYMNLTEKGRIIPEEFIKKSIEFLLNRESKDSVLRQFDIAQINDYFPEFEKEIKNALHLK
;
A
#
# COMPACT_ATOMS: atom_id res chain seq x y z
N MET A 1 13.20 12.54 2.21
CA MET A 1 13.81 12.04 2.37
C MET A 1 14.51 11.64 1.59
N GLN A 2 15.03 11.54 1.25
CA GLN A 2 15.67 11.19 0.60
C GLN A 2 16.11 10.23 0.60
N LYS A 3 16.26 9.65 0.49
CA LYS A 3 16.59 8.73 0.50
C LYS A 3 16.79 8.33 -0.51
N ALA A 4 16.92 8.17 -0.92
CA ALA A 4 16.92 7.89 -1.93
C ALA A 4 17.93 7.13 -2.50
N ILE A 5 18.72 6.64 -1.89
CA ILE A 5 19.64 5.82 -2.36
C ILE A 5 19.03 4.51 -2.51
N LYS A 6 19.33 3.69 -3.39
CA LYS A 6 18.79 2.43 -3.55
C LYS A 6 18.92 1.61 -2.37
N ASP A 7 20.06 1.58 -1.78
CA ASP A 7 20.28 0.81 -0.57
C ASP A 7 19.43 1.37 0.54
N GLY A 8 19.23 2.65 0.56
CA GLY A 8 18.41 3.28 1.55
C GLY A 8 16.97 2.84 1.46
N LEU A 9 16.46 2.72 0.25
CA LEU A 9 15.10 2.29 0.08
C LEU A 9 14.89 0.89 0.63
N TYR A 10 15.83 0.00 0.34
CA TYR A 10 15.72 -1.35 0.79
C TYR A 10 15.71 -1.42 2.30
N LEU A 11 16.60 -0.69 2.94
CA LEU A 11 16.67 -0.69 4.38
C LEU A 11 15.42 -0.10 5.00
N ILE A 12 14.86 0.93 4.39
CA ILE A 12 13.66 1.54 4.90
C ILE A 12 12.51 0.56 4.94
N LEU A 13 12.34 -0.23 3.91
CA LEU A 13 11.27 -1.22 3.91
C LEU A 13 11.47 -2.26 4.98
N TYR A 14 12.70 -2.63 5.27
CA TYR A 14 12.98 -3.55 6.34
C TYR A 14 12.65 -2.97 7.70
N MET A 15 12.75 -1.65 7.83
CA MET A 15 12.53 -0.99 9.10
C MET A 15 11.12 -0.47 9.28
N VAL A 16 10.21 -0.92 8.44
CA VAL A 16 8.83 -0.47 8.49
C VAL A 16 7.91 -1.68 8.60
N ARG A 17 6.93 -1.58 9.47
CA ARG A 17 5.92 -2.61 9.60
C ARG A 17 4.61 -2.05 9.09
N ILE A 18 3.96 -2.77 8.20
CA ILE A 18 2.68 -2.38 7.62
C ILE A 18 1.63 -3.35 8.09
N ASN A 19 0.63 -2.85 8.79
CA ASN A 19 -0.44 -3.68 9.30
C ASN A 19 -1.75 -3.25 8.65
N VAL A 20 -2.39 -4.16 7.92
CA VAL A 20 -3.61 -3.87 7.19
C VAL A 20 -4.77 -4.53 7.90
N ILE A 21 -5.70 -3.71 8.37
CA ILE A 21 -6.83 -4.20 9.15
C ILE A 21 -8.12 -3.91 8.39
N THR A 22 -8.84 -4.95 8.06
CA THR A 22 -10.10 -4.81 7.34
C THR A 22 -11.15 -4.23 8.25
N ILE A 23 -11.89 -3.24 7.77
CA ILE A 23 -12.96 -2.61 8.52
C ILE A 23 -14.30 -3.17 8.05
N PRO A 24 -14.98 -3.98 8.85
CA PRO A 24 -16.27 -4.52 8.44
C PRO A 24 -17.35 -3.45 8.50
N PRO A 25 -18.49 -3.68 7.86
CA PRO A 25 -18.79 -4.85 7.04
C PRO A 25 -18.18 -4.73 5.65
N LEU A 26 -17.91 -5.85 5.03
CA LEU A 26 -17.44 -5.85 3.65
C LEU A 26 -18.65 -5.63 2.76
N ARG A 27 -18.57 -4.59 1.96
CA ARG A 27 -19.67 -4.28 1.07
C ARG A 27 -19.42 -4.92 -0.28
N ASP A 28 -20.45 -4.94 -1.11
CA ASP A 28 -20.33 -5.60 -2.41
C ASP A 28 -19.25 -4.99 -3.28
N LYS A 29 -19.14 -3.69 -3.29
CA LYS A 29 -18.29 -3.03 -4.25
C LYS A 29 -17.15 -2.22 -3.68
N SER A 30 -17.21 -1.87 -2.44
CA SER A 30 -16.20 -1.00 -1.85
C SER A 30 -15.82 -1.51 -0.48
N TRP A 31 -14.53 -1.63 -0.26
CA TRP A 31 -13.99 -2.16 0.99
C TRP A 31 -13.14 -1.09 1.66
N ARG A 32 -13.03 -1.13 2.98
CA ARG A 32 -12.29 -0.15 3.76
C ARG A 32 -11.29 -0.84 4.66
N TYR A 33 -10.14 -0.20 4.81
CA TYR A 33 -9.05 -0.75 5.61
C TYR A 33 -8.41 0.34 6.45
N ASN A 34 -7.99 -0.04 7.64
CA ASN A 34 -7.14 0.81 8.46
C ASN A 34 -5.73 0.29 8.25
N VAL A 35 -4.85 1.14 7.76
CA VAL A 35 -3.48 0.73 7.52
C VAL A 35 -2.57 1.45 8.48
N GLU A 36 -1.84 0.69 9.30
CA GLU A 36 -0.90 1.25 10.25
C GLU A 36 0.50 1.05 9.71
N ILE A 37 1.25 2.13 9.65
CA ILE A 37 2.64 2.07 9.21
C ILE A 37 3.50 2.48 10.40
N THR A 38 4.30 1.55 10.90
CA THR A 38 5.10 1.77 12.09
C THR A 38 6.57 1.62 11.74
N GLU A 39 7.37 2.58 12.19
CA GLU A 39 8.81 2.46 12.01
C GLU A 39 9.37 1.64 13.17
N SER A 40 10.21 0.67 12.83
CA SER A 40 10.78 -0.18 13.84
C SER A 40 12.23 0.19 14.07
N ASP A 41 12.52 1.48 14.05
CA ASP A 41 13.87 1.98 14.28
C ASP A 41 14.09 2.36 15.74
N GLY A 42 13.18 1.98 16.59
CA GLY A 42 13.26 2.32 17.99
C GLY A 42 12.41 3.52 18.37
N SER A 43 11.95 4.29 17.39
CA SER A 43 11.14 5.46 17.68
C SER A 43 9.70 5.11 17.96
N GLY A 44 9.22 4.01 17.38
CA GLY A 44 7.82 3.65 17.48
C GLY A 44 6.90 4.59 16.74
N SER A 45 7.44 5.41 15.85
CA SER A 45 6.65 6.37 15.10
C SER A 45 5.66 5.63 14.21
N LYS A 46 4.39 6.05 14.27
CA LYS A 46 3.32 5.35 13.56
C LYS A 46 2.38 6.33 12.89
N THR A 47 1.93 5.99 11.70
CA THR A 47 0.86 6.72 11.04
C THR A 47 -0.28 5.76 10.75
N ILE A 48 -1.48 6.30 10.70
CA ILE A 48 -2.67 5.49 10.44
C ILE A 48 -3.41 6.08 9.26
N HIS A 49 -3.79 5.23 8.34
CA HIS A 49 -4.40 5.67 7.08
C HIS A 49 -5.69 4.91 6.83
N LEU A 50 -6.73 5.62 6.45
CA LEU A 50 -7.97 5.00 6.04
C LEU A 50 -7.90 4.82 4.52
N VAL A 51 -7.93 3.59 4.08
CA VAL A 51 -7.75 3.26 2.67
C VAL A 51 -8.98 2.55 2.18
N THR A 52 -9.52 3.01 1.05
CA THR A 52 -10.65 2.32 0.43
C THR A 52 -10.20 1.66 -0.84
N MET A 53 -10.95 0.67 -1.29
CA MET A 53 -10.64 -0.05 -2.50
C MET A 53 -11.91 -0.55 -3.16
N ASP A 54 -12.06 -0.23 -4.45
CA ASP A 54 -13.16 -0.74 -5.22
C ASP A 54 -12.89 -2.20 -5.58
N ARG A 55 -13.89 -3.04 -5.41
CA ARG A 55 -13.74 -4.46 -5.65
C ARG A 55 -13.33 -4.77 -7.09
N ASP A 56 -13.94 -4.09 -8.06
CA ASP A 56 -13.64 -4.39 -9.46
C ASP A 56 -12.22 -3.95 -9.82
N TYR A 57 -11.78 -2.85 -9.23
CA TYR A 57 -10.40 -2.39 -9.44
C TYR A 57 -9.42 -3.44 -8.94
N TYR A 58 -9.66 -3.97 -7.74
CA TYR A 58 -8.84 -5.00 -7.18
C TYR A 58 -8.86 -6.27 -8.06
N MET A 59 -10.03 -6.70 -8.48
CA MET A 59 -10.13 -7.92 -9.27
C MET A 59 -9.38 -7.79 -10.59
N ASN A 60 -9.43 -6.60 -11.16
CA ASN A 60 -8.74 -6.35 -12.40
C ASN A 60 -7.24 -6.43 -12.26
N LEU A 61 -6.70 -5.81 -11.25
CA LEU A 61 -5.25 -5.76 -11.09
C LEU A 61 -4.66 -7.05 -10.53
N THR A 62 -5.47 -7.89 -9.91
CA THR A 62 -4.97 -9.12 -9.29
C THR A 62 -5.38 -10.37 -10.04
N GLU A 63 -5.81 -10.22 -11.29
CA GLU A 63 -6.26 -11.36 -12.09
C GLU A 63 -7.31 -12.17 -11.36
N LYS A 64 -8.36 -11.47 -10.99
CA LYS A 64 -9.52 -12.05 -10.33
C LYS A 64 -9.20 -12.59 -8.93
N GLY A 65 -8.38 -11.83 -8.24
CA GLY A 65 -8.16 -12.13 -6.83
C GLY A 65 -7.11 -13.19 -6.56
N ARG A 66 -6.10 -13.27 -7.39
CA ARG A 66 -5.03 -14.25 -7.17
C ARG A 66 -4.31 -14.06 -5.85
N ILE A 67 -4.36 -12.86 -5.28
CA ILE A 67 -3.85 -12.65 -3.93
C ILE A 67 -4.97 -12.01 -3.14
N ILE A 68 -4.94 -12.16 -1.83
CA ILE A 68 -6.01 -11.62 -1.01
C ILE A 68 -5.95 -10.10 -0.96
N PRO A 69 -7.08 -9.43 -0.73
CA PRO A 69 -7.12 -7.98 -0.73
C PRO A 69 -6.12 -7.33 0.21
N GLU A 70 -5.97 -7.87 1.40
CA GLU A 70 -5.05 -7.28 2.39
C GLU A 70 -3.62 -7.31 1.89
N GLU A 71 -3.25 -8.35 1.17
CA GLU A 71 -1.91 -8.45 0.64
C GLU A 71 -1.71 -7.43 -0.49
N PHE A 72 -2.74 -7.24 -1.30
CA PHE A 72 -2.69 -6.25 -2.37
C PHE A 72 -2.53 -4.84 -1.78
N ILE A 73 -3.27 -4.54 -0.71
CA ILE A 73 -3.15 -3.25 -0.03
C ILE A 73 -1.72 -3.08 0.49
N LYS A 74 -1.18 -4.12 1.12
CA LYS A 74 0.16 -4.03 1.66
C LYS A 74 1.18 -3.75 0.58
N LYS A 75 1.09 -4.44 -0.55
CA LYS A 75 2.01 -4.21 -1.66
C LYS A 75 1.89 -2.80 -2.19
N SER A 76 0.67 -2.27 -2.22
CA SER A 76 0.45 -0.91 -2.69
C SER A 76 1.10 0.11 -1.76
N ILE A 77 1.02 -0.15 -0.46
CA ILE A 77 1.67 0.74 0.51
C ILE A 77 3.19 0.64 0.38
N GLU A 78 3.71 -0.55 0.14
CA GLU A 78 5.15 -0.70 -0.09
C GLU A 78 5.59 0.09 -1.30
N PHE A 79 4.77 0.09 -2.35
CA PHE A 79 5.05 0.89 -3.53
C PHE A 79 5.19 2.36 -3.15
N LEU A 80 4.27 2.88 -2.34
CA LEU A 80 4.31 4.26 -1.92
C LEU A 80 5.55 4.55 -1.08
N LEU A 81 5.87 3.65 -0.17
CA LEU A 81 7.00 3.89 0.73
C LEU A 81 8.35 3.84 0.04
N ASN A 82 8.40 3.30 -1.16
CA ASN A 82 9.61 3.38 -1.96
C ASN A 82 9.78 4.77 -2.57
N ARG A 83 8.74 5.60 -2.53
CA ARG A 83 8.74 6.91 -3.17
C ARG A 83 8.57 8.07 -2.22
N GLU A 84 8.02 7.83 -1.06
CA GLU A 84 7.79 8.91 -0.09
C GLU A 84 7.78 8.36 1.32
N SER A 85 7.97 9.22 2.29
CA SER A 85 7.95 8.80 3.68
C SER A 85 6.53 8.52 4.12
N LYS A 86 6.39 7.76 5.22
CA LYS A 86 5.06 7.46 5.72
C LYS A 86 4.29 8.73 6.09
N ASP A 87 5.01 9.78 6.46
CA ASP A 87 4.35 11.02 6.85
C ASP A 87 3.78 11.76 5.66
N SER A 88 4.26 11.46 4.46
CA SER A 88 3.76 12.08 3.24
C SER A 88 2.58 11.32 2.65
N VAL A 89 2.35 10.11 3.08
CA VAL A 89 1.24 9.33 2.56
C VAL A 89 -0.07 9.92 3.07
N LEU A 90 -1.03 10.12 2.19
CA LEU A 90 -2.31 10.69 2.59
C LEU A 90 -2.94 9.85 3.69
N ARG A 91 -3.61 10.53 4.62
CA ARG A 91 -4.23 9.82 5.74
C ARG A 91 -5.54 9.17 5.34
N GLN A 92 -6.08 9.53 4.20
CA GLN A 92 -7.30 8.93 3.70
C GLN A 92 -7.26 8.98 2.19
N PHE A 93 -7.35 7.84 1.54
CA PHE A 93 -7.31 7.79 0.09
C PHE A 93 -7.85 6.46 -0.42
N ASP A 94 -8.19 6.45 -1.71
CA ASP A 94 -8.58 5.22 -2.37
C ASP A 94 -7.37 4.67 -3.11
N ILE A 95 -7.23 3.37 -3.14
CA ILE A 95 -6.07 2.74 -3.78
C ILE A 95 -5.89 3.23 -5.22
N ALA A 96 -6.99 3.42 -5.95
CA ALA A 96 -6.89 3.85 -7.34
C ALA A 96 -6.25 5.25 -7.47
N GLN A 97 -6.31 6.06 -6.42
CA GLN A 97 -5.71 7.38 -6.47
C GLN A 97 -4.21 7.34 -6.57
N ILE A 98 -3.60 6.23 -6.18
CA ILE A 98 -2.15 6.13 -6.26
C ILE A 98 -1.71 6.32 -7.70
N ASN A 99 -2.46 5.79 -8.64
CA ASN A 99 -2.10 5.91 -10.06
C ASN A 99 -2.20 7.34 -10.56
N ASP A 100 -3.00 8.17 -9.90
CA ASP A 100 -3.09 9.58 -10.27
C ASP A 100 -1.83 10.33 -9.92
N TYR A 101 -1.21 9.98 -8.80
CA TYR A 101 0.02 10.64 -8.37
C TYR A 101 1.25 9.97 -8.97
N PHE A 102 1.20 8.66 -9.20
CA PHE A 102 2.32 7.91 -9.73
C PHE A 102 1.80 7.05 -10.87
N PRO A 103 1.80 7.58 -12.10
CA PRO A 103 1.17 6.88 -13.23
C PRO A 103 1.72 5.49 -13.51
N GLU A 104 2.91 5.19 -13.00
CA GLU A 104 3.50 3.87 -13.20
C GLU A 104 2.96 2.83 -12.21
N PHE A 105 2.08 3.24 -11.27
CA PHE A 105 1.64 2.34 -10.21
C PHE A 105 1.01 1.04 -10.72
N GLU A 106 0.03 1.16 -11.58
CA GLU A 106 -0.68 -0.04 -12.02
C GLU A 106 0.22 -1.02 -12.72
N LYS A 107 1.14 -0.50 -13.52
CA LYS A 107 2.06 -1.38 -14.22
C LYS A 107 3.01 -2.05 -13.24
N GLU A 108 3.57 -1.29 -12.33
CA GLU A 108 4.52 -1.85 -11.38
C GLU A 108 3.89 -2.79 -10.38
N ILE A 109 2.67 -2.50 -9.95
CA ILE A 109 2.04 -3.39 -8.99
C ILE A 109 1.68 -4.72 -9.66
N LYS A 110 1.27 -4.68 -10.93
CA LYS A 110 0.99 -5.91 -11.64
C LYS A 110 2.25 -6.74 -11.79
N ASN A 111 3.36 -6.10 -12.09
CA ASN A 111 4.62 -6.81 -12.20
C ASN A 111 5.03 -7.44 -10.87
N ALA A 112 4.86 -6.69 -9.81
CA ALA A 112 5.24 -7.17 -8.48
C ALA A 112 4.39 -8.37 -8.04
N LEU A 113 3.11 -8.38 -8.45
CA LEU A 113 2.21 -9.44 -8.08
C LEU A 113 2.24 -10.61 -9.03
N HIS A 114 2.96 -10.48 -10.12
CA HIS A 114 2.90 -11.45 -11.11
C HIS A 114 3.80 -12.52 -10.79
N LEU A 115 3.29 -13.42 -10.21
CA LEU A 115 4.11 -14.28 -9.74
C LEU A 115 4.40 -15.24 -10.71
N LYS A 116 4.27 -15.40 -11.50
CA LYS A 116 4.57 -16.22 -12.36
C LYS A 116 4.92 -17.12 -12.19
#